data_e9f11fbacf40a1561e975d655ebd9bf0
#
_entry.id   e9f11fbacf40a1561e975d655ebd9bf0
#
_cell.length_a   1.000
_cell.length_b   1.000
_cell.length_c   1.000
_cell.angle_alpha   90.00
_cell.angle_beta   90.00
_cell.angle_gamma   90.00
#
_symmetry.space_group_name_H-M   'P 1'
#
loop_
_entity.id
_entity.type
_entity.pdbx_description
1 polymer ?
#
loop_
_entity_poly.entity_id
_entity_poly.type
_entity_poly.pdbx_seq_one_letter_code
_entity_poly.pdbx_strand_id
1 'polypeptide(L)'
;MENKFTFAKEIVREAGEYILQHMKEDLHVERKSSLTDLVTKLDKEVQDLLIKKIRSRYPDDLFCAEEGCMRAAVGQGSVWIIDPIDGTNNFVAQGEDFAVMLAYFEEGVGKFGIIYDVMKGDCYHGGGDFPPCRNDEPLPLFKKRPLREFLVAGNSGMLATNEWGLADLGNAALGTRVYGSAAISFAKVLSGRLLTYITYLQPWDYAAASILGESLGYKVFTIAGEEVDFQTRQAVMMVPVEMKDEIQSYIYERK
;
A
#
# COMPACT_ATOMS: atom_id res chain seq x y z
N MET A 1 6.01 -20.42 -8.90
CA MET A 1 5.86 -19.18 -8.14
C MET A 1 7.18 -18.43 -7.96
N GLU A 2 8.27 -19.06 -7.52
CA GLU A 2 9.58 -18.43 -7.29
C GLU A 2 10.09 -17.53 -8.44
N ASN A 3 10.05 -18.04 -9.69
CA ASN A 3 10.46 -17.28 -10.87
C ASN A 3 9.62 -15.99 -11.08
N LYS A 4 8.30 -16.04 -10.73
CA LYS A 4 7.39 -14.89 -10.87
C LYS A 4 7.68 -13.84 -9.78
N PHE A 5 7.96 -14.28 -8.56
CA PHE A 5 8.33 -13.41 -7.45
C PHE A 5 9.69 -12.71 -7.67
N THR A 6 10.72 -13.47 -8.10
CA THR A 6 12.03 -12.89 -8.44
C THR A 6 11.92 -11.86 -9.56
N PHE A 7 11.20 -12.21 -10.63
CA PHE A 7 10.93 -11.29 -11.73
C PHE A 7 10.20 -10.02 -11.26
N ALA A 8 9.21 -10.15 -10.37
CA ALA A 8 8.48 -9.00 -9.81
C ALA A 8 9.40 -8.03 -9.08
N LYS A 9 10.34 -8.54 -8.27
CA LYS A 9 11.35 -7.71 -7.59
C LYS A 9 12.28 -6.97 -8.56
N GLU A 10 12.66 -7.64 -9.64
CA GLU A 10 13.50 -7.04 -10.69
C GLU A 10 12.79 -5.87 -11.36
N ILE A 11 11.57 -6.08 -11.86
CA ILE A 11 10.83 -5.04 -12.60
C ILE A 11 10.42 -3.85 -11.73
N VAL A 12 10.14 -4.06 -10.43
CA VAL A 12 9.84 -2.97 -9.49
C VAL A 12 11.08 -2.12 -9.22
N ARG A 13 12.27 -2.71 -9.10
CA ARG A 13 13.52 -1.96 -8.99
C ARG A 13 13.83 -1.16 -10.25
N GLU A 14 13.66 -1.76 -11.42
CA GLU A 14 13.81 -1.06 -12.71
C GLU A 14 12.81 0.10 -12.86
N ALA A 15 11.57 -0.07 -12.37
CA ALA A 15 10.58 1.01 -12.31
C ALA A 15 11.06 2.17 -11.42
N GLY A 16 11.60 1.87 -10.24
CA GLY A 16 12.19 2.88 -9.37
C GLY A 16 13.41 3.57 -9.98
N GLU A 17 14.29 2.84 -10.65
CA GLU A 17 15.42 3.42 -11.39
C GLU A 17 14.93 4.35 -12.51
N TYR A 18 13.88 3.96 -13.24
CA TYR A 18 13.26 4.80 -14.26
C TYR A 18 12.71 6.11 -13.64
N ILE A 19 12.02 6.02 -12.49
CA ILE A 19 11.54 7.21 -11.77
C ILE A 19 12.70 8.13 -11.40
N LEU A 20 13.77 7.61 -10.79
CA LEU A 20 14.93 8.40 -10.37
C LEU A 20 15.64 9.12 -11.53
N GLN A 21 15.65 8.51 -12.71
CA GLN A 21 16.25 9.10 -13.91
C GLN A 21 15.42 10.25 -14.47
N HIS A 22 14.07 10.18 -14.38
CA HIS A 22 13.14 11.10 -15.04
C HIS A 22 12.42 12.08 -14.09
N MET A 23 12.47 11.89 -12.78
CA MET A 23 11.74 12.71 -11.81
C MET A 23 12.14 14.19 -11.77
N LYS A 24 13.24 14.57 -12.41
CA LYS A 24 13.70 15.97 -12.52
C LYS A 24 13.30 16.64 -13.84
N GLU A 25 12.67 15.89 -14.74
CA GLU A 25 12.14 16.41 -16.01
C GLU A 25 10.80 17.12 -15.78
N ASP A 26 10.21 17.66 -16.84
CA ASP A 26 8.85 18.20 -16.76
C ASP A 26 7.84 17.05 -16.57
N LEU A 27 7.25 16.99 -15.39
CA LEU A 27 6.35 15.91 -14.99
C LEU A 27 4.96 16.00 -15.65
N HIS A 28 4.61 17.13 -16.31
CA HIS A 28 3.28 17.35 -16.87
C HIS A 28 2.16 16.94 -15.90
N VAL A 29 2.10 17.64 -14.76
CA VAL A 29 1.16 17.34 -13.67
C VAL A 29 -0.27 17.63 -14.11
N GLU A 30 -1.14 16.65 -14.05
CA GLU A 30 -2.58 16.75 -14.31
C GLU A 30 -3.37 16.49 -13.02
N ARG A 31 -4.64 16.92 -12.99
CA ARG A 31 -5.59 16.62 -11.90
C ARG A 31 -6.60 15.58 -12.39
N LYS A 32 -6.81 14.51 -11.61
CA LYS A 32 -7.78 13.46 -11.93
C LYS A 32 -9.20 13.88 -11.52
N SER A 33 -9.56 13.63 -10.27
CA SER A 33 -10.93 13.77 -9.75
C SER A 33 -11.13 14.97 -8.82
N SER A 34 -10.06 15.51 -8.25
CA SER A 34 -10.09 16.65 -7.31
C SER A 34 -8.83 17.52 -7.43
N LEU A 35 -8.80 18.64 -6.66
CA LEU A 35 -7.64 19.54 -6.63
C LEU A 35 -6.37 18.88 -6.09
N THR A 36 -6.52 17.85 -5.27
CA THR A 36 -5.43 17.12 -4.60
C THR A 36 -5.21 15.72 -5.15
N ASP A 37 -5.95 15.31 -6.17
CA ASP A 37 -5.81 14.03 -6.86
C ASP A 37 -4.96 14.25 -8.11
N LEU A 38 -3.65 14.12 -7.96
CA LEU A 38 -2.67 14.38 -8.99
C LEU A 38 -2.27 13.12 -9.73
N VAL A 39 -1.91 13.30 -10.99
CA VAL A 39 -1.21 12.31 -11.82
C VAL A 39 -0.14 13.02 -12.64
N THR A 40 0.97 12.36 -12.83
CA THR A 40 2.03 12.85 -13.70
C THR A 40 2.15 11.97 -14.94
N LYS A 41 2.86 12.47 -15.94
CA LYS A 41 3.26 11.66 -17.09
C LYS A 41 4.02 10.40 -16.63
N LEU A 42 4.81 10.53 -15.56
CA LEU A 42 5.66 9.46 -15.05
C LEU A 42 4.85 8.31 -14.43
N ASP A 43 3.72 8.58 -13.75
CA ASP A 43 2.79 7.54 -13.26
C ASP A 43 2.37 6.62 -14.41
N LYS A 44 1.94 7.22 -15.53
CA LYS A 44 1.48 6.48 -16.72
C LYS A 44 2.62 5.69 -17.37
N GLU A 45 3.81 6.29 -17.50
CA GLU A 45 4.99 5.63 -18.10
C GLU A 45 5.51 4.48 -17.27
N VAL A 46 5.56 4.62 -15.95
CA VAL A 46 5.97 3.55 -15.02
C VAL A 46 4.98 2.40 -15.03
N GLN A 47 3.67 2.68 -15.03
CA GLN A 47 2.67 1.64 -15.17
C GLN A 47 2.82 0.89 -16.49
N ASP A 48 2.97 1.58 -17.61
CA ASP A 48 3.13 0.98 -18.93
C ASP A 48 4.41 0.11 -18.99
N LEU A 49 5.51 0.55 -18.37
CA LEU A 49 6.75 -0.21 -18.25
C LEU A 49 6.50 -1.53 -17.52
N LEU A 50 5.86 -1.50 -16.35
CA LEU A 50 5.55 -2.69 -15.55
C LEU A 50 4.65 -3.66 -16.33
N ILE A 51 3.55 -3.16 -16.90
CA ILE A 51 2.59 -3.98 -17.67
C ILE A 51 3.26 -4.60 -18.90
N LYS A 52 4.05 -3.84 -19.65
CA LYS A 52 4.76 -4.34 -20.83
C LYS A 52 5.72 -5.47 -20.46
N LYS A 53 6.47 -5.33 -19.37
CA LYS A 53 7.39 -6.36 -18.89
C LYS A 53 6.64 -7.62 -18.45
N ILE A 54 5.57 -7.46 -17.67
CA ILE A 54 4.74 -8.60 -17.23
C ILE A 54 4.14 -9.31 -18.42
N ARG A 55 3.49 -8.60 -19.33
CA ARG A 55 2.88 -9.21 -20.54
C ARG A 55 3.87 -9.93 -21.45
N SER A 56 5.10 -9.45 -21.53
CA SER A 56 6.13 -10.11 -22.35
C SER A 56 6.50 -11.49 -21.82
N ARG A 57 6.34 -11.74 -20.51
CA ARG A 57 6.69 -13.01 -19.87
C ARG A 57 5.48 -13.84 -19.46
N TYR A 58 4.36 -13.19 -19.17
CA TYR A 58 3.10 -13.77 -18.72
C TYR A 58 1.93 -13.13 -19.49
N PRO A 59 1.76 -13.51 -20.78
CA PRO A 59 0.82 -12.83 -21.69
C PRO A 59 -0.66 -13.00 -21.29
N ASP A 60 -0.99 -14.06 -20.55
CA ASP A 60 -2.35 -14.40 -20.14
C ASP A 60 -2.73 -13.79 -18.76
N ASP A 61 -1.78 -13.18 -18.06
CA ASP A 61 -2.03 -12.58 -16.76
C ASP A 61 -2.85 -11.27 -16.91
N LEU A 62 -3.75 -11.06 -15.97
CA LEU A 62 -4.66 -9.92 -15.91
C LEU A 62 -4.11 -8.82 -15.00
N PHE A 63 -4.73 -7.63 -15.10
CA PHE A 63 -4.28 -6.44 -14.35
C PHE A 63 -5.42 -5.70 -13.68
N CYS A 64 -5.18 -5.26 -12.43
CA CYS A 64 -5.87 -4.18 -11.77
C CYS A 64 -4.84 -3.08 -11.50
N ALA A 65 -4.98 -1.91 -12.11
CA ALA A 65 -3.95 -0.88 -12.06
C ALA A 65 -4.56 0.51 -11.85
N GLU A 66 -3.82 1.40 -11.21
CA GLU A 66 -4.32 2.73 -10.87
C GLU A 66 -4.69 3.53 -12.11
N GLU A 67 -3.78 3.60 -13.10
CA GLU A 67 -3.98 4.42 -14.27
C GLU A 67 -4.81 3.71 -15.34
N GLY A 68 -5.75 4.43 -15.92
CA GLY A 68 -6.62 3.91 -16.98
C GLY A 68 -7.77 3.02 -16.49
N CYS A 69 -8.12 1.98 -17.26
CA CYS A 69 -9.36 1.20 -17.07
C CYS A 69 -9.15 -0.29 -16.76
N MET A 70 -7.94 -0.71 -16.41
CA MET A 70 -7.68 -2.11 -16.07
C MET A 70 -8.18 -2.41 -14.65
N ARG A 71 -9.21 -3.26 -14.54
CA ARG A 71 -9.93 -3.56 -13.28
C ARG A 71 -10.29 -5.04 -13.17
N ALA A 72 -9.32 -5.93 -13.43
CA ALA A 72 -9.53 -7.36 -13.22
C ALA A 72 -9.77 -7.66 -11.73
N ALA A 73 -10.77 -8.49 -11.43
CA ALA A 73 -11.02 -8.95 -10.09
C ALA A 73 -9.99 -10.03 -9.69
N VAL A 74 -9.54 -10.04 -8.45
CA VAL A 74 -8.51 -10.96 -7.93
C VAL A 74 -8.85 -12.44 -8.08
N GLY A 75 -10.13 -12.80 -8.19
CA GLY A 75 -10.61 -14.16 -8.44
C GLY A 75 -10.63 -14.59 -9.90
N GLN A 76 -10.16 -13.78 -10.84
CA GLN A 76 -10.18 -14.07 -12.28
C GLN A 76 -8.89 -14.75 -12.79
N GLY A 77 -8.32 -15.66 -12.02
CA GLY A 77 -7.07 -16.33 -12.37
C GLY A 77 -5.84 -15.60 -11.85
N SER A 78 -4.86 -15.35 -12.71
CA SER A 78 -3.60 -14.67 -12.39
C SER A 78 -3.76 -13.15 -12.54
N VAL A 79 -3.72 -12.41 -11.45
CA VAL A 79 -3.99 -10.96 -11.44
C VAL A 79 -2.85 -10.19 -10.76
N TRP A 80 -2.31 -9.19 -11.45
CA TRP A 80 -1.38 -8.22 -10.90
C TRP A 80 -2.12 -6.94 -10.51
N ILE A 81 -1.88 -6.46 -9.28
CA ILE A 81 -2.39 -5.17 -8.81
C ILE A 81 -1.22 -4.21 -8.74
N ILE A 82 -1.35 -3.05 -9.41
CA ILE A 82 -0.24 -2.12 -9.64
C ILE A 82 -0.65 -0.71 -9.20
N ASP A 83 0.19 -0.10 -8.36
CA ASP A 83 0.27 1.33 -8.13
C ASP A 83 1.66 1.80 -8.58
N PRO A 84 1.75 2.58 -9.65
CA PRO A 84 3.04 3.00 -10.21
C PRO A 84 3.79 4.00 -9.34
N ILE A 85 3.08 4.94 -8.67
CA ILE A 85 3.65 5.94 -7.77
C ILE A 85 2.63 6.27 -6.66
N ASP A 86 2.54 5.41 -5.64
CA ASP A 86 1.78 5.76 -4.44
C ASP A 86 2.40 6.98 -3.75
N GLY A 87 1.57 7.96 -3.44
CA GLY A 87 2.03 9.23 -2.88
C GLY A 87 2.40 10.27 -3.93
N THR A 88 1.69 10.36 -5.05
CA THR A 88 1.93 11.32 -6.14
C THR A 88 2.01 12.77 -5.64
N ASN A 89 1.25 13.14 -4.63
CA ASN A 89 1.35 14.48 -4.01
C ASN A 89 2.72 14.73 -3.36
N ASN A 90 3.26 13.74 -2.64
CA ASN A 90 4.60 13.82 -2.06
C ASN A 90 5.66 13.83 -3.16
N PHE A 91 5.49 12.99 -4.19
CA PHE A 91 6.36 12.95 -5.34
C PHE A 91 6.47 14.32 -6.02
N VAL A 92 5.35 14.96 -6.31
CA VAL A 92 5.31 16.28 -6.97
C VAL A 92 5.82 17.40 -6.06
N ALA A 93 5.44 17.39 -4.78
CA ALA A 93 5.71 18.51 -3.86
C ALA A 93 7.07 18.44 -3.17
N GLN A 94 7.57 17.23 -2.91
CA GLN A 94 8.74 16.99 -2.06
C GLN A 94 9.83 16.19 -2.78
N GLY A 95 9.47 15.34 -3.75
CA GLY A 95 10.40 14.40 -4.39
C GLY A 95 10.85 13.25 -3.48
N GLU A 96 10.10 12.99 -2.40
CA GLU A 96 10.37 11.91 -1.44
C GLU A 96 9.08 11.38 -0.82
N ASP A 97 9.16 10.31 0.00
CA ASP A 97 8.05 9.61 0.65
C ASP A 97 6.95 9.16 -0.33
N PHE A 98 7.37 8.55 -1.43
CA PHE A 98 6.55 7.86 -2.42
C PHE A 98 7.13 6.47 -2.73
N ALA A 99 6.32 5.58 -3.30
CA ALA A 99 6.72 4.21 -3.54
C ALA A 99 6.05 3.60 -4.78
N VAL A 100 6.64 2.55 -5.35
CA VAL A 100 6.00 1.64 -6.31
C VAL A 100 5.39 0.49 -5.54
N MET A 101 4.12 0.14 -5.81
CA MET A 101 3.46 -1.00 -5.21
C MET A 101 3.05 -2.04 -6.27
N LEU A 102 3.31 -3.31 -5.96
CA LEU A 102 2.96 -4.44 -6.81
C LEU A 102 2.46 -5.59 -5.95
N ALA A 103 1.30 -6.14 -6.29
CA ALA A 103 0.77 -7.36 -5.68
C ALA A 103 0.40 -8.38 -6.75
N TYR A 104 0.53 -9.66 -6.42
CA TYR A 104 0.12 -10.75 -7.30
C TYR A 104 -0.83 -11.70 -6.59
N PHE A 105 -1.94 -11.96 -7.26
CA PHE A 105 -2.99 -12.89 -6.83
C PHE A 105 -3.15 -14.03 -7.85
N GLU A 106 -3.49 -15.20 -7.35
CA GLU A 106 -3.86 -16.36 -8.17
C GLU A 106 -5.12 -16.98 -7.58
N GLU A 107 -6.19 -17.01 -8.38
CA GLU A 107 -7.51 -17.50 -7.97
C GLU A 107 -8.00 -16.87 -6.65
N GLY A 108 -7.84 -15.56 -6.51
CA GLY A 108 -8.25 -14.82 -5.33
C GLY A 108 -7.30 -14.89 -4.13
N VAL A 109 -6.24 -15.70 -4.21
CA VAL A 109 -5.27 -15.86 -3.13
C VAL A 109 -4.04 -15.00 -3.38
N GLY A 110 -3.73 -14.10 -2.47
CA GLY A 110 -2.52 -13.28 -2.51
C GLY A 110 -1.26 -14.15 -2.40
N LYS A 111 -0.37 -14.06 -3.38
CA LYS A 111 0.85 -14.88 -3.45
C LYS A 111 2.09 -14.13 -2.98
N PHE A 112 2.20 -12.87 -3.31
CA PHE A 112 3.24 -11.97 -2.81
C PHE A 112 2.85 -10.50 -3.01
N GLY A 113 3.43 -9.63 -2.18
CA GLY A 113 3.36 -8.18 -2.29
C GLY A 113 4.74 -7.56 -2.29
N ILE A 114 4.88 -6.40 -2.95
CA ILE A 114 6.10 -5.60 -3.00
C ILE A 114 5.72 -4.14 -2.80
N ILE A 115 6.44 -3.46 -1.90
CA ILE A 115 6.38 -2.01 -1.69
C ILE A 115 7.83 -1.52 -1.80
N TYR A 116 8.11 -0.66 -2.76
CA TYR A 116 9.45 -0.12 -2.97
C TYR A 116 9.51 1.38 -2.71
N ASP A 117 10.02 1.77 -1.53
CA ASP A 117 10.35 3.16 -1.21
C ASP A 117 11.55 3.58 -2.08
N VAL A 118 11.26 4.29 -3.16
CA VAL A 118 12.23 4.56 -4.23
C VAL A 118 13.39 5.41 -3.72
N MET A 119 13.10 6.44 -2.92
CA MET A 119 14.12 7.37 -2.45
C MET A 119 15.06 6.77 -1.41
N LYS A 120 14.56 5.80 -0.60
CA LYS A 120 15.38 5.11 0.40
C LYS A 120 16.03 3.83 -0.13
N GLY A 121 15.59 3.33 -1.30
CA GLY A 121 16.00 2.03 -1.82
C GLY A 121 15.52 0.87 -0.95
N ASP A 122 14.50 1.08 -0.11
CA ASP A 122 13.94 0.07 0.78
C ASP A 122 12.85 -0.73 0.05
N CYS A 123 13.12 -2.01 -0.22
CA CYS A 123 12.19 -2.92 -0.86
C CYS A 123 11.57 -3.87 0.17
N TYR A 124 10.29 -3.66 0.49
CA TYR A 124 9.48 -4.56 1.31
C TYR A 124 8.84 -5.59 0.39
N HIS A 125 9.11 -6.86 0.59
CA HIS A 125 8.65 -7.91 -0.32
C HIS A 125 8.42 -9.24 0.41
N GLY A 126 7.52 -10.08 -0.10
CA GLY A 126 7.18 -11.39 0.46
C GLY A 126 5.68 -11.61 0.57
N GLY A 127 5.25 -12.37 1.56
CA GLY A 127 3.87 -12.82 1.78
C GLY A 127 3.55 -14.11 1.01
N GLY A 128 2.41 -14.74 1.31
CA GLY A 128 2.12 -16.08 0.82
C GLY A 128 3.17 -17.08 1.30
N ASP A 129 3.85 -17.76 0.37
CA ASP A 129 4.90 -18.73 0.67
C ASP A 129 6.29 -18.08 0.91
N PHE A 130 6.42 -16.77 0.74
CA PHE A 130 7.68 -16.04 0.85
C PHE A 130 7.78 -15.27 2.16
N PRO A 131 8.84 -15.47 2.96
CA PRO A 131 9.03 -14.69 4.18
C PRO A 131 9.05 -13.18 3.88
N PRO A 132 8.28 -12.35 4.62
CA PRO A 132 8.33 -10.91 4.43
C PRO A 132 9.67 -10.32 4.89
N CYS A 133 10.31 -9.59 3.99
CA CYS A 133 11.61 -8.94 4.22
C CYS A 133 11.56 -7.47 3.81
N ARG A 134 12.45 -6.67 4.42
CA ARG A 134 12.89 -5.39 3.89
C ARG A 134 14.31 -5.56 3.34
N ASN A 135 14.49 -5.46 2.04
CA ASN A 135 15.69 -5.88 1.35
C ASN A 135 16.01 -7.35 1.70
N ASP A 136 17.11 -7.63 2.39
CA ASP A 136 17.51 -8.97 2.82
C ASP A 136 17.22 -9.23 4.31
N GLU A 137 16.62 -8.27 5.02
CA GLU A 137 16.34 -8.32 6.45
C GLU A 137 14.90 -8.77 6.71
N PRO A 138 14.66 -9.85 7.48
CA PRO A 138 13.31 -10.26 7.86
C PRO A 138 12.55 -9.16 8.59
N LEU A 139 11.26 -8.97 8.24
CA LEU A 139 10.38 -8.06 8.94
C LEU A 139 9.97 -8.65 10.30
N PRO A 140 9.78 -7.78 11.33
CA PRO A 140 9.45 -8.26 12.66
C PRO A 140 8.01 -8.76 12.74
N LEU A 141 7.78 -9.86 13.45
CA LEU A 141 6.43 -10.26 13.88
C LEU A 141 5.85 -9.20 14.83
N PHE A 142 4.54 -9.01 14.75
CA PHE A 142 3.84 -8.15 15.70
C PHE A 142 4.07 -8.61 17.14
N LYS A 143 4.28 -7.65 18.05
CA LYS A 143 4.38 -7.91 19.49
C LYS A 143 3.42 -6.97 20.22
N LYS A 144 2.41 -7.55 20.89
CA LYS A 144 1.43 -6.80 21.65
C LYS A 144 2.07 -6.01 22.79
N ARG A 145 1.67 -4.74 22.90
CA ARG A 145 2.01 -3.80 23.99
C ARG A 145 0.78 -2.94 24.28
N PRO A 146 0.73 -2.20 25.39
CA PRO A 146 -0.34 -1.23 25.62
C PRO A 146 -0.46 -0.21 24.49
N LEU A 147 -1.70 0.14 24.10
CA LEU A 147 -1.98 1.08 23.01
C LEU A 147 -1.19 2.41 23.12
N ARG A 148 -1.05 2.94 24.34
CA ARG A 148 -0.30 4.19 24.64
C ARG A 148 1.21 4.12 24.31
N GLU A 149 1.73 2.98 23.95
CA GLU A 149 3.14 2.79 23.54
C GLU A 149 3.32 2.74 22.02
N PHE A 150 2.22 2.85 21.28
CA PHE A 150 2.23 2.80 19.83
C PHE A 150 1.88 4.15 19.20
N LEU A 151 2.46 4.39 18.03
CA LEU A 151 2.03 5.43 17.11
C LEU A 151 0.98 4.86 16.15
N VAL A 152 0.02 5.68 15.76
CA VAL A 152 -0.99 5.34 14.75
C VAL A 152 -0.91 6.32 13.59
N ALA A 153 -1.37 5.93 12.40
CA ALA A 153 -1.37 6.82 11.25
C ALA A 153 -2.74 6.86 10.56
N GLY A 154 -3.01 7.96 9.88
CA GLY A 154 -4.22 8.15 9.10
C GLY A 154 -4.14 9.36 8.20
N ASN A 155 -5.25 9.67 7.54
CA ASN A 155 -5.40 10.85 6.70
C ASN A 155 -5.57 12.12 7.56
N SER A 156 -4.95 13.23 7.13
CA SER A 156 -5.00 14.52 7.86
C SER A 156 -6.42 15.06 8.03
N GLY A 157 -7.27 14.93 6.99
CA GLY A 157 -8.66 15.36 7.04
C GLY A 157 -9.47 14.56 8.04
N MET A 158 -9.33 13.24 8.03
CA MET A 158 -10.00 12.33 8.97
C MET A 158 -9.57 12.61 10.43
N LEU A 159 -8.29 12.86 10.66
CA LEU A 159 -7.78 13.26 11.98
C LEU A 159 -8.36 14.61 12.43
N ALA A 160 -8.37 15.61 11.55
CA ALA A 160 -8.87 16.94 11.87
C ALA A 160 -10.36 16.98 12.22
N THR A 161 -11.16 16.12 11.57
CA THR A 161 -12.61 16.00 11.79
C THR A 161 -12.99 14.93 12.81
N ASN A 162 -12.03 14.16 13.29
CA ASN A 162 -12.25 12.93 14.08
C ASN A 162 -13.18 11.94 13.36
N GLU A 163 -13.04 11.85 12.05
CA GLU A 163 -13.83 10.91 11.24
C GLU A 163 -13.55 9.48 11.71
N TRP A 164 -14.60 8.68 11.88
CA TRP A 164 -14.53 7.32 12.43
C TRP A 164 -13.87 7.20 13.82
N GLY A 165 -13.72 8.29 14.59
CA GLY A 165 -13.03 8.25 15.89
C GLY A 165 -11.50 8.21 15.79
N LEU A 166 -10.93 8.51 14.61
CA LEU A 166 -9.49 8.39 14.37
C LEU A 166 -8.64 9.32 15.28
N ALA A 167 -9.14 10.52 15.61
CA ALA A 167 -8.45 11.40 16.55
C ALA A 167 -8.51 10.86 17.99
N ASP A 168 -9.62 10.21 18.38
CA ASP A 168 -9.75 9.60 19.72
C ASP A 168 -8.79 8.41 19.86
N LEU A 169 -8.68 7.56 18.83
CA LEU A 169 -7.66 6.52 18.78
C LEU A 169 -6.26 7.11 18.90
N GLY A 170 -5.98 8.19 18.17
CA GLY A 170 -4.69 8.89 18.21
C GLY A 170 -4.37 9.48 19.60
N ASN A 171 -5.37 9.99 20.31
CA ASN A 171 -5.23 10.51 21.68
C ASN A 171 -5.02 9.40 22.72
N ALA A 172 -5.57 8.20 22.50
CA ALA A 172 -5.36 7.03 23.35
C ALA A 172 -3.99 6.36 23.10
N ALA A 173 -3.44 6.53 21.90
CA ALA A 173 -2.13 6.04 21.50
C ALA A 173 -1.00 6.98 21.96
N LEU A 174 0.25 6.66 21.64
CA LEU A 174 1.41 7.53 21.87
C LEU A 174 1.36 8.82 21.03
N GLY A 175 0.63 8.80 19.91
CA GLY A 175 0.46 9.94 19.01
C GLY A 175 0.18 9.49 17.58
N THR A 176 -0.06 10.48 16.72
CA THR A 176 -0.45 10.29 15.32
C THR A 176 0.66 10.67 14.35
N ARG A 177 0.60 10.06 13.14
CA ARG A 177 1.45 10.41 12.00
C ARG A 177 0.61 10.54 10.73
N VAL A 178 1.05 11.41 9.83
CA VAL A 178 0.51 11.59 8.48
C VAL A 178 1.68 11.61 7.52
N TYR A 179 1.75 10.62 6.63
CA TYR A 179 2.86 10.49 5.68
C TYR A 179 2.47 10.90 4.26
N GLY A 180 1.18 11.02 3.94
CA GLY A 180 0.71 11.39 2.60
C GLY A 180 0.85 10.30 1.53
N SER A 181 1.26 9.09 1.92
CA SER A 181 1.43 7.90 1.08
C SER A 181 0.96 6.68 1.83
N ALA A 182 0.16 5.84 1.19
CA ALA A 182 -0.32 4.58 1.77
C ALA A 182 0.84 3.58 1.88
N ALA A 183 1.64 3.45 0.85
CA ALA A 183 2.81 2.58 0.82
C ALA A 183 3.80 2.88 1.95
N ILE A 184 4.14 4.16 2.13
CA ILE A 184 5.06 4.58 3.20
C ILE A 184 4.44 4.31 4.58
N SER A 185 3.13 4.58 4.76
CA SER A 185 2.43 4.29 6.00
C SER A 185 2.43 2.78 6.30
N PHE A 186 2.11 1.94 5.32
CA PHE A 186 2.15 0.48 5.46
C PHE A 186 3.56 -0.05 5.71
N ALA A 187 4.57 0.47 5.04
CA ALA A 187 5.97 0.11 5.30
C ALA A 187 6.38 0.38 6.77
N LYS A 188 5.84 1.46 7.38
CA LYS A 188 6.04 1.73 8.81
C LYS A 188 5.27 0.74 9.71
N VAL A 189 4.03 0.33 9.33
CA VAL A 189 3.28 -0.70 10.06
C VAL A 189 4.03 -2.03 10.01
N LEU A 190 4.39 -2.49 8.81
CA LEU A 190 5.10 -3.74 8.57
C LEU A 190 6.47 -3.80 9.30
N SER A 191 7.11 -2.65 9.50
CA SER A 191 8.37 -2.53 10.26
C SER A 191 8.16 -2.40 11.77
N GLY A 192 6.92 -2.49 12.29
CA GLY A 192 6.61 -2.33 13.71
C GLY A 192 6.80 -0.91 14.26
N ARG A 193 6.91 0.10 13.39
CA ARG A 193 7.06 1.52 13.75
C ARG A 193 5.72 2.23 13.94
N LEU A 194 4.65 1.68 13.38
CA LEU A 194 3.27 2.07 13.58
C LEU A 194 2.46 0.85 14.00
N LEU A 195 1.41 1.08 14.78
CA LEU A 195 0.42 0.04 15.11
C LEU A 195 -0.52 -0.22 13.94
N THR A 196 -1.02 0.86 13.36
CA THR A 196 -2.09 0.81 12.35
C THR A 196 -2.00 2.01 11.41
N TYR A 197 -2.56 1.84 10.22
CA TYR A 197 -2.88 2.91 9.28
C TYR A 197 -4.33 2.78 8.85
N ILE A 198 -5.07 3.90 8.93
CA ILE A 198 -6.51 3.97 8.71
C ILE A 198 -6.83 5.11 7.76
N THR A 199 -7.46 4.81 6.62
CA THR A 199 -7.89 5.82 5.63
C THR A 199 -8.79 5.21 4.54
N TYR A 200 -9.26 6.04 3.61
CA TYR A 200 -9.92 5.60 2.38
C TYR A 200 -8.89 5.25 1.32
N LEU A 201 -8.93 4.02 0.81
CA LEU A 201 -7.97 3.49 -0.16
C LEU A 201 -8.64 2.76 -1.33
N GLN A 202 -7.97 2.77 -2.46
CA GLN A 202 -8.24 1.92 -3.60
C GLN A 202 -7.53 0.55 -3.43
N PRO A 203 -7.91 -0.48 -4.17
CA PRO A 203 -7.28 -1.80 -4.09
C PRO A 203 -5.76 -1.79 -4.27
N TRP A 204 -5.24 -0.98 -5.19
CA TRP A 204 -3.81 -0.90 -5.46
C TRP A 204 -3.00 -0.27 -4.33
N ASP A 205 -3.61 0.58 -3.50
CA ASP A 205 -2.98 1.22 -2.36
C ASP A 205 -2.70 0.24 -1.20
N TYR A 206 -3.46 -0.88 -1.08
CA TYR A 206 -3.34 -1.78 0.08
C TYR A 206 -3.08 -3.25 -0.24
N ALA A 207 -3.25 -3.70 -1.48
CA ALA A 207 -3.15 -5.12 -1.82
C ALA A 207 -1.77 -5.72 -1.47
N ALA A 208 -0.69 -5.02 -1.78
CA ALA A 208 0.66 -5.48 -1.44
C ALA A 208 0.87 -5.58 0.08
N ALA A 209 0.44 -4.55 0.81
CA ALA A 209 0.55 -4.51 2.27
C ALA A 209 -0.29 -5.59 2.94
N SER A 210 -1.50 -5.88 2.41
CA SER A 210 -2.38 -6.94 2.91
C SER A 210 -1.66 -8.29 2.89
N ILE A 211 -1.06 -8.65 1.73
CA ILE A 211 -0.34 -9.93 1.58
C ILE A 211 0.89 -10.00 2.50
N LEU A 212 1.67 -8.91 2.56
CA LEU A 212 2.86 -8.83 3.41
C LEU A 212 2.53 -8.96 4.90
N GLY A 213 1.41 -8.39 5.34
CA GLY A 213 1.05 -8.29 6.74
C GLY A 213 0.58 -9.59 7.37
N GLU A 214 -0.03 -10.50 6.59
CA GLU A 214 -0.68 -11.70 7.14
C GLU A 214 0.26 -12.56 7.99
N SER A 215 1.43 -12.90 7.46
CA SER A 215 2.41 -13.72 8.18
C SER A 215 3.14 -12.97 9.31
N LEU A 216 2.99 -11.64 9.38
CA LEU A 216 3.54 -10.80 10.45
C LEU A 216 2.53 -10.58 11.59
N GLY A 217 1.29 -11.09 11.46
CA GLY A 217 0.22 -10.95 12.44
C GLY A 217 -0.68 -9.74 12.22
N TYR A 218 -0.64 -9.11 11.04
CA TYR A 218 -1.53 -8.02 10.64
C TYR A 218 -2.56 -8.48 9.61
N LYS A 219 -3.69 -7.78 9.56
CA LYS A 219 -4.69 -7.95 8.51
C LYS A 219 -5.30 -6.61 8.14
N VAL A 220 -5.67 -6.46 6.87
CA VAL A 220 -6.44 -5.31 6.38
C VAL A 220 -7.93 -5.67 6.45
N PHE A 221 -8.68 -4.80 7.11
CA PHE A 221 -10.14 -4.87 7.21
C PHE A 221 -10.75 -3.57 6.69
N THR A 222 -12.02 -3.62 6.33
CA THR A 222 -12.81 -2.39 6.21
C THR A 222 -12.91 -1.72 7.59
N ILE A 223 -13.28 -0.46 7.62
CA ILE A 223 -13.49 0.26 8.89
C ILE A 223 -14.61 -0.39 9.75
N ALA A 224 -15.55 -1.08 9.10
CA ALA A 224 -16.60 -1.88 9.79
C ALA A 224 -16.08 -3.21 10.37
N GLY A 225 -14.81 -3.55 10.13
CA GLY A 225 -14.20 -4.78 10.61
C GLY A 225 -14.44 -5.99 9.71
N GLU A 226 -14.93 -5.78 8.49
CA GLU A 226 -15.19 -6.81 7.48
C GLU A 226 -13.96 -7.06 6.59
N GLU A 227 -13.97 -8.15 5.82
CA GLU A 227 -12.96 -8.44 4.81
C GLU A 227 -13.02 -7.38 3.69
N VAL A 228 -11.86 -7.00 3.14
CA VAL A 228 -11.78 -6.10 1.98
C VAL A 228 -12.10 -6.83 0.68
N ASP A 229 -12.67 -6.13 -0.30
CA ASP A 229 -13.12 -6.73 -1.56
C ASP A 229 -12.06 -6.74 -2.69
N PHE A 230 -10.98 -5.99 -2.54
CA PHE A 230 -9.95 -5.75 -3.57
C PHE A 230 -10.50 -5.25 -4.93
N GLN A 231 -11.66 -4.61 -4.94
CA GLN A 231 -12.33 -4.14 -6.16
C GLN A 231 -12.73 -2.66 -6.10
N THR A 232 -13.20 -2.22 -4.93
CA THR A 232 -13.74 -0.88 -4.75
C THR A 232 -12.91 -0.05 -3.78
N ARG A 233 -13.06 1.28 -3.85
CA ARG A 233 -12.50 2.17 -2.85
C ARG A 233 -13.23 2.00 -1.53
N GLN A 234 -12.51 1.66 -0.47
CA GLN A 234 -13.06 1.39 0.85
C GLN A 234 -12.35 2.22 1.93
N ALA A 235 -13.06 2.54 3.01
CA ALA A 235 -12.40 2.95 4.25
C ALA A 235 -11.81 1.70 4.90
N VAL A 236 -10.50 1.66 5.04
CA VAL A 236 -9.77 0.46 5.52
C VAL A 236 -8.85 0.77 6.69
N MET A 237 -8.56 -0.26 7.45
CA MET A 237 -7.57 -0.26 8.52
C MET A 237 -6.68 -1.50 8.43
N MET A 238 -5.35 -1.32 8.45
CA MET A 238 -4.42 -2.42 8.69
C MET A 238 -4.12 -2.48 10.18
N VAL A 239 -4.49 -3.58 10.81
CA VAL A 239 -4.37 -3.74 12.27
C VAL A 239 -3.72 -5.08 12.63
N PRO A 240 -2.99 -5.17 13.75
CA PRO A 240 -2.63 -6.45 14.31
C PRO A 240 -3.90 -7.22 14.69
N VAL A 241 -3.98 -8.50 14.30
CA VAL A 241 -5.15 -9.34 14.60
C VAL A 241 -5.41 -9.42 16.12
N GLU A 242 -4.34 -9.48 16.93
CA GLU A 242 -4.44 -9.52 18.40
C GLU A 242 -4.97 -8.23 19.05
N MET A 243 -4.98 -7.11 18.33
CA MET A 243 -5.45 -5.80 18.82
C MET A 243 -6.67 -5.28 18.03
N LYS A 244 -7.24 -6.10 17.14
CA LYS A 244 -8.38 -5.69 16.31
C LYS A 244 -9.52 -5.13 17.16
N ASP A 245 -9.96 -5.87 18.16
CA ASP A 245 -11.13 -5.48 18.97
C ASP A 245 -10.84 -4.23 19.81
N GLU A 246 -9.61 -4.07 20.33
CA GLU A 246 -9.21 -2.87 21.06
C GLU A 246 -9.22 -1.65 20.13
N ILE A 247 -8.64 -1.74 18.93
CA ILE A 247 -8.66 -0.65 17.94
C ILE A 247 -10.09 -0.39 17.46
N GLN A 248 -10.86 -1.43 17.16
CA GLN A 248 -12.25 -1.32 16.70
C GLN A 248 -13.14 -0.61 17.72
N SER A 249 -12.85 -0.68 19.02
CA SER A 249 -13.62 0.01 20.07
C SER A 249 -13.53 1.54 19.99
N TYR A 250 -12.53 2.09 19.30
CA TYR A 250 -12.39 3.52 19.01
C TYR A 250 -13.06 3.93 17.69
N ILE A 251 -13.44 2.96 16.84
CA ILE A 251 -14.02 3.22 15.53
C ILE A 251 -15.52 3.34 15.64
N TYR A 252 -16.08 4.49 15.27
CA TYR A 252 -17.53 4.74 15.30
C TYR A 252 -17.94 5.80 14.28
N GLU A 253 -19.16 5.67 13.74
CA GLU A 253 -19.78 6.75 12.96
C GLU A 253 -20.23 7.87 13.90
N ARG A 254 -19.83 9.10 13.59
CA ARG A 254 -20.45 10.27 14.21
C ARG A 254 -21.90 10.37 13.71
N LYS A 255 -22.86 10.30 14.65
CA LYS A 255 -24.27 10.58 14.40
C LYS A 255 -24.50 12.07 14.14
#